data_05b94f06aab02a8e135c1c2e3c33cc23
#
_entry.id   05b94f06aab02a8e135c1c2e3c33cc23
#
_cell.length_a   1.000
_cell.length_b   1.000
_cell.length_c   1.000
_cell.angle_alpha   90.00
_cell.angle_beta   90.00
_cell.angle_gamma   90.00
#
_symmetry.space_group_name_H-M   'P 1'
#
loop_
_entity.id
_entity.type
_entity.pdbx_description
1 polymer ?
#
loop_
_entity_poly.entity_id
_entity_poly.type
_entity_poly.pdbx_seq_one_letter_code
_entity_poly.pdbx_strand_id
1 'polypeptide(L)'
;MKKIHVVMCSALLFGSAWSQAQSASQREDANSILATAPKINTSVQGVHAFPAPPKSFNPLTATNRELLTYGLPQRPDGSDEKSLLHWQKAMQALKTHAVDVKAQPYSSTSMQAGAAVNSNVDGTVSYTSGNWSGIANTNKLKTWSNKTSFDEVVSFWNVPVPNHPLGNIPCSDGPWFEVTWNGIDGFNNGDVVQGGTADYWDGGGCGGAVQTYGWVEWYPSYSILTIYCGSSPCTVNPGDDYEAVTFGAPGTSTQSVFVEDITQQWSGTFSLAWQSGPGLVGSSAEYIVERPCCNGGNYFPLGNYIFEFLGYNFAYDGNGTLFFPGNTGSSTAIITMLADDGATDISFPFLYGTGGNAGKYSIFMEDENCAYVGGCTP
;
A
#
# COMPACT_ATOMS: atom_id res chain seq x y z
N MET A 1 -50.29 59.32 -17.01
CA MET A 1 -49.62 58.98 -15.79
C MET A 1 -49.74 57.48 -15.54
N LYS A 2 -48.72 56.69 -15.84
CA LYS A 2 -48.66 55.22 -15.65
C LYS A 2 -47.90 55.00 -14.34
N LYS A 3 -48.52 54.37 -13.35
CA LYS A 3 -47.94 53.96 -12.08
C LYS A 3 -47.15 52.68 -12.32
N ILE A 4 -45.82 52.73 -12.08
CA ILE A 4 -44.94 51.60 -12.05
C ILE A 4 -44.96 51.02 -10.64
N HIS A 5 -45.42 49.75 -10.51
CA HIS A 5 -45.31 48.98 -9.27
C HIS A 5 -43.96 48.30 -9.27
N VAL A 6 -43.10 48.69 -8.34
CA VAL A 6 -41.85 47.97 -8.04
C VAL A 6 -42.19 46.82 -7.06
N VAL A 7 -42.07 45.62 -7.55
CA VAL A 7 -42.14 44.39 -6.69
C VAL A 7 -40.77 44.19 -6.12
N MET A 8 -40.59 44.42 -4.82
CA MET A 8 -39.37 43.99 -4.11
C MET A 8 -39.47 42.50 -3.85
N CYS A 9 -38.66 41.70 -4.58
CA CYS A 9 -38.35 40.32 -4.21
C CYS A 9 -37.34 40.31 -3.06
N SER A 10 -37.83 40.02 -1.86
CA SER A 10 -36.98 39.72 -0.70
C SER A 10 -36.34 38.34 -0.89
N ALA A 11 -35.11 38.26 -1.34
CA ALA A 11 -34.33 37.04 -1.33
C ALA A 11 -33.93 36.73 0.14
N LEU A 12 -34.61 35.75 0.71
CA LEU A 12 -34.21 35.10 1.94
C LEU A 12 -32.92 34.31 1.71
N LEU A 13 -31.83 34.89 2.10
CA LEU A 13 -30.52 34.22 2.24
C LEU A 13 -30.64 33.20 3.39
N PHE A 14 -30.96 31.97 3.09
CA PHE A 14 -30.62 30.84 3.95
C PHE A 14 -29.10 30.61 3.85
N GLY A 15 -28.35 31.41 4.58
CA GLY A 15 -26.98 31.12 4.91
C GLY A 15 -26.94 29.95 5.87
N SER A 16 -26.89 28.73 5.34
CA SER A 16 -26.53 27.57 6.13
C SER A 16 -25.09 27.72 6.55
N ALA A 17 -24.89 28.21 7.78
CA ALA A 17 -23.61 28.18 8.48
C ALA A 17 -23.22 26.71 8.76
N TRP A 18 -22.64 26.04 7.76
CA TRP A 18 -21.88 24.80 7.92
C TRP A 18 -20.40 25.15 8.02
N SER A 19 -20.06 26.09 8.89
CA SER A 19 -18.69 26.24 9.36
C SER A 19 -18.58 25.66 10.77
N GLN A 20 -18.76 24.35 10.89
CA GLN A 20 -18.01 23.66 11.93
C GLN A 20 -16.57 23.66 11.43
N ALA A 21 -15.77 24.56 11.98
CA ALA A 21 -14.33 24.41 11.97
C ALA A 21 -14.06 23.04 12.61
N GLN A 22 -13.88 22.00 11.79
CA GLN A 22 -13.26 20.77 12.23
C GLN A 22 -11.86 21.20 12.66
N SER A 23 -11.66 21.29 13.98
CA SER A 23 -10.32 21.39 14.52
C SER A 23 -9.49 20.32 13.85
N ALA A 24 -8.38 20.69 13.22
CA ALA A 24 -7.45 19.73 12.66
C ALA A 24 -7.25 18.63 13.70
N SER A 25 -7.62 17.40 13.34
CA SER A 25 -7.55 16.27 14.26
C SER A 25 -6.07 16.05 14.51
N GLN A 26 -5.62 16.31 15.72
CA GLN A 26 -4.24 16.06 16.09
C GLN A 26 -3.99 14.56 15.87
N ARG A 27 -2.92 14.22 15.16
CA ARG A 27 -2.51 12.84 15.00
C ARG A 27 -2.19 12.24 16.36
N GLU A 28 -2.66 11.04 16.59
CA GLU A 28 -2.37 10.23 17.78
C GLU A 28 -1.13 9.37 17.53
N ASP A 29 -0.46 8.98 18.58
CA ASP A 29 0.54 7.91 18.51
C ASP A 29 -0.18 6.58 18.20
N ALA A 30 -0.26 6.25 16.91
CA ALA A 30 -0.97 5.07 16.42
C ALA A 30 -0.43 3.80 17.09
N ASN A 31 0.87 3.67 17.20
CA ASN A 31 1.51 2.47 17.69
C ASN A 31 1.17 2.17 19.16
N SER A 32 1.14 3.19 20.01
CA SER A 32 0.75 3.04 21.42
C SER A 32 -0.70 2.57 21.56
N ILE A 33 -1.61 3.09 20.75
CA ILE A 33 -3.03 2.73 20.80
C ILE A 33 -3.24 1.33 20.20
N LEU A 34 -2.67 1.05 19.01
CA LEU A 34 -2.77 -0.25 18.35
C LEU A 34 -2.19 -1.38 19.22
N ALA A 35 -1.10 -1.13 19.97
CA ALA A 35 -0.50 -2.14 20.85
C ALA A 35 -1.47 -2.59 21.95
N THR A 36 -2.28 -1.69 22.48
CA THR A 36 -3.19 -1.93 23.62
C THR A 36 -4.64 -2.20 23.22
N ALA A 37 -5.02 -1.95 21.98
CA ALA A 37 -6.37 -2.19 21.47
C ALA A 37 -6.77 -3.68 21.56
N PRO A 38 -8.07 -3.99 21.72
CA PRO A 38 -8.58 -5.35 21.70
C PRO A 38 -8.22 -6.08 20.39
N LYS A 39 -7.92 -7.38 20.50
CA LYS A 39 -7.54 -8.21 19.35
C LYS A 39 -8.20 -9.59 19.43
N ILE A 40 -8.42 -10.18 18.27
CA ILE A 40 -8.98 -11.52 18.06
C ILE A 40 -7.86 -12.42 17.51
N ASN A 41 -7.76 -13.66 17.98
CA ASN A 41 -6.82 -14.62 17.43
C ASN A 41 -7.23 -15.01 16.01
N THR A 42 -6.25 -15.09 15.12
CA THR A 42 -6.41 -15.65 13.78
C THR A 42 -6.00 -17.13 13.75
N SER A 43 -6.06 -17.75 12.58
CA SER A 43 -5.55 -19.13 12.37
C SER A 43 -4.02 -19.21 12.35
N VAL A 44 -3.31 -18.08 12.31
CA VAL A 44 -1.84 -18.01 12.30
C VAL A 44 -1.30 -17.57 13.65
N GLN A 45 -0.41 -18.37 14.23
CA GLN A 45 0.20 -18.05 15.52
C GLN A 45 0.96 -16.71 15.47
N GLY A 46 0.73 -15.85 16.47
CA GLY A 46 1.37 -14.53 16.55
C GLY A 46 0.74 -13.47 15.65
N VAL A 47 -0.32 -13.83 14.91
CA VAL A 47 -1.09 -12.88 14.12
C VAL A 47 -2.47 -12.72 14.73
N HIS A 48 -2.87 -11.49 14.97
CA HIS A 48 -4.16 -11.14 15.56
C HIS A 48 -4.90 -10.15 14.67
N ALA A 49 -6.21 -10.29 14.58
CA ALA A 49 -7.07 -9.31 13.90
C ALA A 49 -7.66 -8.31 14.90
N PHE A 50 -7.96 -7.11 14.42
CA PHE A 50 -8.78 -6.16 15.18
C PHE A 50 -10.26 -6.50 15.03
N PRO A 51 -11.09 -6.32 16.07
CA PRO A 51 -12.52 -6.58 15.97
C PRO A 51 -13.21 -5.56 15.07
N ALA A 52 -14.26 -5.98 14.40
CA ALA A 52 -15.12 -5.07 13.65
C ALA A 52 -15.69 -3.99 14.59
N PRO A 53 -15.77 -2.74 14.13
CA PRO A 53 -16.49 -1.70 14.85
C PRO A 53 -17.98 -2.09 15.05
N PRO A 54 -18.63 -1.67 16.15
CA PRO A 54 -20.06 -1.91 16.33
C PRO A 54 -20.88 -1.20 15.24
N LYS A 55 -22.04 -1.73 14.91
CA LYS A 55 -22.92 -1.17 13.84
C LYS A 55 -23.29 0.31 14.00
N SER A 56 -23.24 0.82 15.24
CA SER A 56 -23.48 2.24 15.52
C SER A 56 -22.26 3.13 15.34
N PHE A 57 -21.08 2.55 15.09
CA PHE A 57 -19.84 3.30 14.90
C PHE A 57 -19.88 4.02 13.55
N ASN A 58 -19.54 5.32 13.57
CA ASN A 58 -19.41 6.10 12.35
C ASN A 58 -17.96 6.60 12.22
N PRO A 59 -17.16 5.99 11.36
CA PRO A 59 -15.73 6.35 11.22
C PRO A 59 -15.56 7.82 10.76
N LEU A 60 -16.50 8.39 10.01
CA LEU A 60 -16.40 9.76 9.53
C LEU A 60 -16.50 10.82 10.65
N THR A 61 -17.06 10.47 11.80
CA THR A 61 -17.21 11.38 12.94
C THR A 61 -16.42 10.95 14.16
N ALA A 62 -15.82 9.76 14.13
CA ALA A 62 -14.99 9.24 15.21
C ALA A 62 -13.69 10.04 15.36
N THR A 63 -13.15 10.06 16.56
CA THR A 63 -11.80 10.59 16.85
C THR A 63 -10.73 9.63 16.32
N ASN A 64 -9.49 10.12 16.10
CA ASN A 64 -8.39 9.26 15.69
C ASN A 64 -8.14 8.12 16.68
N ARG A 65 -8.25 8.38 17.99
CA ARG A 65 -8.16 7.36 19.03
C ARG A 65 -9.22 6.26 18.90
N GLU A 66 -10.46 6.63 18.62
CA GLU A 66 -11.54 5.67 18.40
C GLU A 66 -11.32 4.85 17.13
N LEU A 67 -10.87 5.48 16.03
CA LEU A 67 -10.50 4.78 14.80
C LEU A 67 -9.42 3.73 15.08
N LEU A 68 -8.31 4.14 15.69
CA LEU A 68 -7.19 3.26 16.01
C LEU A 68 -7.56 2.12 16.98
N THR A 69 -8.56 2.29 17.85
CA THR A 69 -9.05 1.21 18.73
C THR A 69 -9.60 0.03 17.93
N TYR A 70 -10.11 0.30 16.72
CA TYR A 70 -10.56 -0.73 15.78
C TYR A 70 -9.53 -1.04 14.68
N GLY A 71 -8.32 -0.49 14.79
CA GLY A 71 -7.27 -0.65 13.80
C GLY A 71 -7.50 0.13 12.51
N LEU A 72 -8.44 1.07 12.48
CA LEU A 72 -8.74 1.86 11.29
C LEU A 72 -7.72 3.00 11.11
N PRO A 73 -7.45 3.41 9.86
CA PRO A 73 -6.58 4.53 9.55
C PRO A 73 -7.02 5.84 10.20
N GLN A 74 -6.06 6.59 10.69
CA GLN A 74 -6.31 7.92 11.22
C GLN A 74 -6.83 8.86 10.14
N ARG A 75 -7.71 9.81 10.53
CA ARG A 75 -8.09 10.90 9.64
C ARG A 75 -6.86 11.77 9.36
N PRO A 76 -6.55 12.02 8.08
CA PRO A 76 -5.53 12.99 7.71
C PRO A 76 -5.80 14.36 8.32
N ASP A 77 -4.75 15.14 8.59
CA ASP A 77 -4.84 16.43 9.29
C ASP A 77 -5.55 17.55 8.49
N GLY A 78 -5.92 17.27 7.25
CA GLY A 78 -6.59 18.24 6.36
C GLY A 78 -5.65 19.23 5.68
N SER A 79 -4.35 19.15 5.92
CA SER A 79 -3.35 19.94 5.18
C SER A 79 -3.27 19.54 3.71
N ASP A 80 -3.71 18.32 3.41
CA ASP A 80 -3.84 17.79 2.06
C ASP A 80 -5.27 17.31 1.79
N GLU A 81 -6.00 18.05 0.96
CA GLU A 81 -7.41 17.79 0.65
C GLU A 81 -7.62 16.42 -0.03
N LYS A 82 -6.65 15.98 -0.85
CA LYS A 82 -6.75 14.69 -1.53
C LYS A 82 -6.68 13.53 -0.56
N SER A 83 -5.76 13.56 0.39
CA SER A 83 -5.68 12.55 1.46
C SER A 83 -7.01 12.41 2.18
N LEU A 84 -7.61 13.54 2.54
CA LEU A 84 -8.90 13.54 3.25
C LEU A 84 -10.02 12.95 2.40
N LEU A 85 -10.08 13.28 1.10
CA LEU A 85 -11.11 12.73 0.20
C LEU A 85 -10.97 11.21 0.02
N HIS A 86 -9.76 10.71 -0.17
CA HIS A 86 -9.49 9.26 -0.27
C HIS A 86 -9.87 8.55 1.03
N TRP A 87 -9.40 9.06 2.17
CA TRP A 87 -9.76 8.51 3.47
C TRP A 87 -11.29 8.49 3.70
N GLN A 88 -12.00 9.57 3.33
CA GLN A 88 -13.46 9.60 3.44
C GLN A 88 -14.13 8.53 2.57
N LYS A 89 -13.65 8.33 1.34
CA LYS A 89 -14.15 7.29 0.44
C LYS A 89 -13.99 5.90 1.06
N ALA A 90 -12.80 5.59 1.56
CA ALA A 90 -12.49 4.34 2.24
C ALA A 90 -13.40 4.14 3.46
N MET A 91 -13.45 5.10 4.37
CA MET A 91 -14.26 5.00 5.58
C MET A 91 -15.78 4.89 5.32
N GLN A 92 -16.27 5.33 4.17
CA GLN A 92 -17.66 5.12 3.74
C GLN A 92 -17.92 3.70 3.24
N ALA A 93 -16.91 3.03 2.72
CA ALA A 93 -17.04 1.70 2.14
C ALA A 93 -17.04 0.57 3.19
N LEU A 94 -16.56 0.83 4.40
CA LEU A 94 -16.44 -0.15 5.48
C LEU A 94 -17.77 -0.86 5.80
N LYS A 95 -17.94 -2.11 5.38
CA LYS A 95 -19.13 -2.91 5.66
C LYS A 95 -18.83 -4.30 6.22
N THR A 96 -17.85 -4.97 5.66
CA THR A 96 -17.43 -6.31 6.10
C THR A 96 -16.04 -6.22 6.69
N HIS A 97 -15.81 -6.83 7.84
CA HIS A 97 -14.51 -6.83 8.49
C HIS A 97 -13.92 -8.23 8.49
N ALA A 98 -12.77 -8.39 7.87
CA ALA A 98 -12.01 -9.64 7.88
C ALA A 98 -11.31 -9.83 9.23
N VAL A 99 -11.40 -11.05 9.76
CA VAL A 99 -10.86 -11.41 11.08
C VAL A 99 -9.89 -12.58 11.06
N ASP A 100 -9.59 -13.12 9.89
CA ASP A 100 -8.69 -14.27 9.76
C ASP A 100 -7.75 -14.13 8.57
N VAL A 101 -6.56 -14.69 8.73
CA VAL A 101 -5.54 -14.83 7.68
C VAL A 101 -5.03 -16.25 7.66
N LYS A 102 -4.55 -16.69 6.50
CA LYS A 102 -3.93 -18.01 6.33
C LYS A 102 -2.68 -17.88 5.49
N ALA A 103 -1.69 -18.72 5.79
CA ALA A 103 -0.53 -18.81 4.93
C ALA A 103 -0.94 -19.29 3.53
N GLN A 104 -0.31 -18.71 2.50
CA GLN A 104 -0.53 -19.11 1.12
C GLN A 104 -0.15 -20.58 0.91
N PRO A 105 -0.85 -21.31 0.01
CA PRO A 105 -0.46 -22.65 -0.41
C PRO A 105 0.96 -22.73 -1.01
N TYR A 106 1.44 -21.61 -1.54
CA TYR A 106 2.79 -21.45 -2.11
C TYR A 106 3.77 -20.81 -1.12
N SER A 107 3.52 -20.92 0.14
CA SER A 107 4.17 -20.22 1.26
C SER A 107 5.63 -20.59 1.54
N SER A 108 6.32 -21.24 0.60
CA SER A 108 7.79 -21.30 0.62
C SER A 108 8.43 -20.00 0.09
N THR A 109 7.61 -19.06 -0.35
CA THR A 109 8.04 -17.78 -0.91
C THR A 109 8.00 -16.72 0.17
N SER A 110 9.15 -16.46 0.75
CA SER A 110 9.36 -15.23 1.49
C SER A 110 9.73 -14.13 0.48
N MET A 111 9.06 -12.99 0.53
CA MET A 111 9.53 -11.82 -0.21
C MET A 111 10.91 -11.45 0.29
N GLN A 112 11.85 -11.23 -0.62
CA GLN A 112 13.19 -10.79 -0.25
C GLN A 112 13.33 -9.32 -0.61
N ALA A 113 13.53 -8.51 0.40
CA ALA A 113 14.06 -7.17 0.24
C ALA A 113 15.53 -7.28 -0.17
N GLY A 114 15.85 -6.93 -1.39
CA GLY A 114 17.22 -6.96 -1.86
C GLY A 114 17.43 -5.94 -2.95
N ALA A 115 17.77 -4.71 -2.59
CA ALA A 115 18.19 -3.72 -3.57
C ALA A 115 19.70 -3.82 -3.79
N ALA A 116 20.11 -4.08 -5.01
CA ALA A 116 21.49 -3.87 -5.42
C ALA A 116 21.70 -2.38 -5.72
N VAL A 117 22.72 -1.78 -5.11
CA VAL A 117 22.96 -0.34 -5.15
C VAL A 117 23.79 0.03 -6.37
N ASN A 118 23.18 0.74 -7.34
CA ASN A 118 23.92 1.61 -8.25
C ASN A 118 23.40 3.03 -8.09
N SER A 119 24.18 3.90 -7.44
CA SER A 119 23.76 5.28 -7.16
C SER A 119 24.14 6.23 -8.29
N ASN A 120 23.16 6.92 -8.88
CA ASN A 120 23.37 8.14 -9.67
C ASN A 120 22.89 9.38 -8.92
N VAL A 121 23.64 10.46 -9.08
CA VAL A 121 23.70 11.59 -8.15
C VAL A 121 22.90 12.78 -8.68
N ASP A 122 21.61 12.90 -8.36
CA ASP A 122 20.87 14.16 -8.62
C ASP A 122 19.76 14.44 -7.58
N GLY A 123 19.93 14.03 -6.32
CA GLY A 123 18.88 14.23 -5.31
C GLY A 123 17.79 13.17 -5.33
N THR A 124 17.60 12.48 -6.43
CA THR A 124 16.95 11.17 -6.58
C THR A 124 18.03 10.14 -6.81
N VAL A 125 18.03 9.10 -6.01
CA VAL A 125 19.00 8.01 -6.16
C VAL A 125 18.31 6.90 -6.95
N SER A 126 18.83 6.53 -8.10
CA SER A 126 18.36 5.39 -8.89
C SER A 126 19.01 4.12 -8.38
N TYR A 127 18.20 3.12 -8.13
CA TYR A 127 18.59 1.80 -7.66
C TYR A 127 18.09 0.73 -8.62
N THR A 128 18.72 -0.42 -8.60
CA THR A 128 18.25 -1.60 -9.29
C THR A 128 17.96 -2.71 -8.28
N SER A 129 16.95 -3.54 -8.55
CA SER A 129 16.58 -4.68 -7.73
C SER A 129 16.20 -5.87 -8.61
N GLY A 130 16.50 -7.07 -8.15
CA GLY A 130 16.06 -8.29 -8.83
C GLY A 130 14.57 -8.57 -8.70
N ASN A 131 13.88 -7.92 -7.76
CA ASN A 131 12.48 -8.23 -7.45
C ASN A 131 11.57 -7.02 -7.26
N TRP A 132 12.10 -5.81 -7.02
CA TRP A 132 11.31 -4.60 -6.73
C TRP A 132 11.34 -3.59 -7.88
N SER A 133 10.18 -3.05 -8.20
CA SER A 133 10.00 -1.81 -8.97
C SER A 133 9.16 -0.86 -8.16
N GLY A 134 9.56 0.38 -8.02
CA GLY A 134 8.79 1.36 -7.28
C GLY A 134 9.61 2.49 -6.69
N ILE A 135 9.08 3.09 -5.64
CA ILE A 135 9.68 4.23 -4.96
C ILE A 135 9.78 3.95 -3.47
N ALA A 136 10.91 4.28 -2.87
CA ALA A 136 11.10 4.34 -1.44
C ALA A 136 11.43 5.76 -1.00
N ASN A 137 10.66 6.31 -0.06
CA ASN A 137 11.08 7.47 0.71
C ASN A 137 12.05 7.00 1.79
N THR A 138 13.26 7.54 1.82
CA THR A 138 14.28 7.14 2.77
C THR A 138 14.60 8.25 3.75
N ASN A 139 14.81 7.90 5.00
CA ASN A 139 15.28 8.85 5.99
C ASN A 139 16.81 8.93 5.96
N LYS A 140 17.36 10.11 5.65
CA LYS A 140 18.82 10.34 5.68
C LYS A 140 19.42 10.35 7.09
N LEU A 141 18.58 10.39 8.12
CA LEU A 141 19.06 10.47 9.49
C LEU A 141 19.58 9.10 9.92
N LYS A 142 20.88 9.01 10.09
CA LYS A 142 21.57 7.79 10.53
C LYS A 142 21.36 7.43 11.99
N THR A 143 20.59 8.21 12.73
CA THR A 143 20.36 8.01 14.15
C THR A 143 18.87 7.86 14.40
N TRP A 144 18.49 6.65 14.75
CA TRP A 144 17.14 6.28 15.14
C TRP A 144 16.69 7.06 16.36
N SER A 145 15.73 7.90 16.19
CA SER A 145 14.83 8.29 17.27
C SER A 145 13.43 7.91 16.80
N ASN A 146 12.60 7.39 17.68
CA ASN A 146 11.20 7.06 17.39
C ASN A 146 10.40 8.19 16.77
N LYS A 147 10.97 9.39 16.68
CA LYS A 147 10.34 10.60 16.13
C LYS A 147 10.74 10.92 14.69
N THR A 148 11.72 10.27 14.13
CA THR A 148 12.19 10.51 12.75
C THR A 148 12.07 9.29 11.86
N SER A 149 11.65 8.17 12.44
CA SER A 149 11.34 6.94 11.71
C SER A 149 9.96 7.05 11.08
N PHE A 150 9.77 6.45 9.91
CA PHE A 150 8.44 6.28 9.35
C PHE A 150 7.60 5.40 10.26
N ASP A 151 6.38 5.82 10.52
CA ASP A 151 5.45 5.12 11.41
C ASP A 151 4.09 4.82 10.77
N GLU A 152 3.80 5.41 9.61
CA GLU A 152 2.59 5.13 8.83
C GLU A 152 2.85 5.36 7.35
N VAL A 153 2.46 4.39 6.53
CA VAL A 153 2.50 4.48 5.06
C VAL A 153 1.12 4.15 4.53
N VAL A 154 0.63 4.98 3.61
CA VAL A 154 -0.69 4.86 3.01
C VAL A 154 -0.58 4.81 1.50
N SER A 155 -1.28 3.88 0.87
CA SER A 155 -1.38 3.77 -0.58
C SER A 155 -2.79 3.43 -1.03
N PHE A 156 -3.20 4.07 -2.13
CA PHE A 156 -4.42 3.75 -2.88
C PHE A 156 -4.06 3.42 -4.31
N TRP A 157 -4.58 2.31 -4.83
CA TRP A 157 -4.38 1.92 -6.24
C TRP A 157 -5.62 1.21 -6.80
N ASN A 158 -5.66 1.11 -8.12
CA ASN A 158 -6.55 0.17 -8.77
C ASN A 158 -5.81 -1.15 -8.90
N VAL A 159 -6.45 -2.24 -8.48
CA VAL A 159 -5.87 -3.59 -8.62
C VAL A 159 -5.54 -3.82 -10.10
N PRO A 160 -4.29 -4.19 -10.44
CA PRO A 160 -3.91 -4.35 -11.83
C PRO A 160 -4.72 -5.45 -12.52
N VAL A 161 -4.82 -5.34 -13.85
CA VAL A 161 -5.42 -6.38 -14.69
C VAL A 161 -4.31 -7.31 -15.15
N PRO A 162 -4.09 -8.46 -14.51
CA PRO A 162 -3.02 -9.34 -14.91
C PRO A 162 -3.28 -9.90 -16.31
N ASN A 163 -2.26 -9.91 -17.15
CA ASN A 163 -2.30 -10.45 -18.48
C ASN A 163 -1.20 -11.48 -18.65
N HIS A 164 -1.39 -12.38 -19.62
CA HIS A 164 -0.31 -13.24 -20.07
C HIS A 164 0.85 -12.36 -20.57
N PRO A 165 2.10 -12.67 -20.18
CA PRO A 165 3.26 -11.96 -20.71
C PRO A 165 3.20 -11.89 -22.24
N LEU A 166 3.42 -10.68 -22.79
CA LEU A 166 3.40 -10.46 -24.22
C LEU A 166 4.59 -11.16 -24.89
N GLY A 167 4.44 -11.55 -26.16
CA GLY A 167 5.49 -12.18 -26.93
C GLY A 167 5.39 -13.70 -26.97
N ASN A 168 6.50 -14.36 -27.35
CA ASN A 168 6.57 -15.83 -27.50
C ASN A 168 6.99 -16.53 -26.19
N ILE A 169 6.62 -15.99 -25.02
CA ILE A 169 6.87 -16.68 -23.77
C ILE A 169 5.98 -17.93 -23.72
N PRO A 170 6.55 -19.13 -23.64
CA PRO A 170 5.75 -20.34 -23.53
C PRO A 170 4.92 -20.30 -22.24
N CYS A 171 3.67 -20.73 -22.31
CA CYS A 171 2.81 -20.83 -21.12
C CYS A 171 3.35 -21.78 -20.06
N SER A 172 4.30 -22.67 -20.46
CA SER A 172 5.03 -23.55 -19.57
C SER A 172 6.02 -22.84 -18.65
N ASP A 173 6.35 -21.58 -18.90
CA ASP A 173 7.33 -20.82 -18.13
C ASP A 173 6.69 -20.18 -16.88
N GLY A 174 5.35 -20.27 -16.74
CA GLY A 174 4.67 -19.95 -15.48
C GLY A 174 4.98 -20.95 -14.36
N PRO A 175 4.51 -20.71 -13.15
CA PRO A 175 3.56 -19.66 -12.80
C PRO A 175 4.19 -18.26 -12.79
N TRP A 176 3.37 -17.24 -13.08
CA TRP A 176 3.71 -15.85 -12.95
C TRP A 176 3.12 -15.29 -11.68
N PHE A 177 3.84 -14.38 -11.04
CA PHE A 177 3.40 -13.80 -9.80
C PHE A 177 3.81 -12.32 -9.72
N GLU A 178 2.87 -11.52 -9.25
CA GLU A 178 3.06 -10.11 -8.98
C GLU A 178 2.43 -9.74 -7.66
N VAL A 179 3.05 -8.87 -6.92
CA VAL A 179 2.47 -8.26 -5.72
C VAL A 179 2.65 -6.75 -5.74
N THR A 180 1.56 -6.03 -5.45
CA THR A 180 1.54 -4.60 -5.27
C THR A 180 1.31 -4.29 -3.81
N TRP A 181 2.18 -3.45 -3.22
CA TRP A 181 2.13 -3.21 -1.80
C TRP A 181 2.73 -1.86 -1.36
N ASN A 182 2.39 -1.46 -0.16
CA ASN A 182 3.16 -0.50 0.60
C ASN A 182 3.76 -1.14 1.85
N GLY A 183 4.82 -0.53 2.36
CA GLY A 183 5.51 -1.06 3.53
C GLY A 183 6.41 -0.07 4.23
N ILE A 184 6.93 -0.51 5.36
CA ILE A 184 7.95 0.19 6.12
C ILE A 184 9.14 -0.73 6.28
N ASP A 185 10.34 -0.22 5.95
CA ASP A 185 11.61 -0.93 5.89
C ASP A 185 11.73 -1.94 4.73
N GLY A 186 12.88 -2.56 4.57
CA GLY A 186 13.21 -3.51 3.49
C GLY A 186 14.12 -2.94 2.43
N PHE A 187 14.11 -1.63 2.20
CA PHE A 187 14.93 -1.01 1.15
C PHE A 187 16.43 -1.12 1.43
N ASN A 188 16.88 -0.96 2.67
CA ASN A 188 18.29 -1.05 3.06
C ASN A 188 18.54 -1.99 4.25
N ASN A 189 17.57 -2.81 4.58
CA ASN A 189 17.67 -3.79 5.67
C ASN A 189 16.89 -5.06 5.30
N GLY A 190 16.98 -6.08 6.14
CA GLY A 190 16.35 -7.39 5.90
C GLY A 190 15.01 -7.57 6.62
N ASP A 191 14.28 -6.50 6.92
CA ASP A 191 13.02 -6.54 7.65
C ASP A 191 12.03 -5.61 6.96
N VAL A 192 10.81 -6.07 6.65
CA VAL A 192 9.75 -5.24 6.07
C VAL A 192 8.39 -5.65 6.59
N VAL A 193 7.60 -4.69 7.07
CA VAL A 193 6.17 -4.86 7.34
C VAL A 193 5.38 -4.24 6.20
N GLN A 194 4.41 -4.98 5.65
CA GLN A 194 3.79 -4.63 4.38
C GLN A 194 2.41 -5.25 4.20
N GLY A 195 1.65 -4.71 3.26
CA GLY A 195 0.36 -5.27 2.85
C GLY A 195 -0.09 -4.76 1.50
N GLY A 196 -0.88 -5.56 0.82
CA GLY A 196 -1.29 -5.22 -0.53
C GLY A 196 -2.15 -6.26 -1.23
N THR A 197 -2.07 -6.25 -2.56
CA THR A 197 -2.70 -7.21 -3.46
C THR A 197 -1.68 -8.10 -4.14
N ALA A 198 -2.09 -9.28 -4.51
CA ALA A 198 -1.27 -10.24 -5.23
C ALA A 198 -2.07 -10.85 -6.37
N ASP A 199 -1.44 -10.96 -7.52
CA ASP A 199 -1.93 -11.63 -8.69
C ASP A 199 -1.05 -12.85 -9.00
N TYR A 200 -1.67 -14.00 -8.95
CA TYR A 200 -1.03 -15.26 -9.25
C TYR A 200 -1.70 -15.93 -10.46
N TRP A 201 -0.90 -16.31 -11.42
CA TRP A 201 -1.34 -17.04 -12.59
C TRP A 201 -0.63 -18.39 -12.68
N ASP A 202 -1.40 -19.48 -12.62
CA ASP A 202 -0.86 -20.83 -12.56
C ASP A 202 -0.21 -21.34 -13.86
N GLY A 203 -0.28 -20.58 -14.94
CA GLY A 203 0.38 -20.88 -16.21
C GLY A 203 -0.22 -22.02 -17.00
N GLY A 204 -1.35 -22.60 -16.58
CA GLY A 204 -1.98 -23.77 -17.20
C GLY A 204 -2.35 -23.61 -18.66
N GLY A 205 -1.36 -23.58 -19.56
CA GLY A 205 -1.56 -23.54 -21.01
C GLY A 205 -2.12 -22.22 -21.54
N CYS A 206 -1.70 -21.07 -21.02
CA CYS A 206 -2.22 -19.73 -21.36
C CYS A 206 -3.73 -19.52 -21.09
N GLY A 207 -4.40 -20.49 -20.54
CA GLY A 207 -5.79 -20.43 -20.09
C GLY A 207 -5.92 -20.66 -18.60
N GLY A 208 -4.83 -20.58 -17.86
CA GLY A 208 -4.80 -20.74 -16.42
C GLY A 208 -5.63 -19.67 -15.71
N ALA A 209 -6.18 -20.02 -14.55
CA ALA A 209 -6.95 -19.09 -13.76
C ALA A 209 -6.02 -18.07 -13.10
N VAL A 210 -6.35 -16.78 -13.21
CA VAL A 210 -5.78 -15.74 -12.38
C VAL A 210 -6.47 -15.78 -11.02
N GLN A 211 -5.67 -15.71 -9.97
CA GLN A 211 -6.14 -15.56 -8.61
C GLN A 211 -5.63 -14.23 -8.07
N THR A 212 -6.55 -13.34 -7.74
CA THR A 212 -6.24 -12.05 -7.11
C THR A 212 -6.70 -12.09 -5.67
N TYR A 213 -5.86 -11.66 -4.73
CA TYR A 213 -6.18 -11.67 -3.30
C TYR A 213 -5.46 -10.58 -2.52
N GLY A 214 -6.08 -10.16 -1.42
CA GLY A 214 -5.44 -9.28 -0.45
C GLY A 214 -4.55 -10.06 0.52
N TRP A 215 -3.47 -9.42 0.97
CA TRP A 215 -2.50 -10.05 1.85
C TRP A 215 -1.82 -9.06 2.80
N VAL A 216 -1.22 -9.61 3.87
CA VAL A 216 -0.33 -8.90 4.81
C VAL A 216 0.90 -9.75 5.10
N GLU A 217 2.01 -9.12 5.47
CA GLU A 217 3.26 -9.79 5.84
C GLU A 217 4.11 -8.93 6.77
N TRP A 218 4.89 -9.58 7.62
CA TRP A 218 6.09 -9.02 8.23
C TRP A 218 7.26 -9.96 7.94
N TYR A 219 8.01 -9.64 6.90
CA TYR A 219 9.22 -10.39 6.53
C TYR A 219 10.37 -10.05 7.48
N PRO A 220 11.20 -11.00 7.92
CA PRO A 220 11.14 -12.44 7.65
C PRO A 220 10.35 -13.24 8.69
N SER A 221 9.55 -12.60 9.55
CA SER A 221 8.77 -13.26 10.59
C SER A 221 7.67 -14.16 10.04
N TYR A 222 7.08 -13.78 8.91
CA TYR A 222 6.01 -14.50 8.22
C TYR A 222 6.28 -14.50 6.71
N SER A 223 5.65 -15.43 6.00
CA SER A 223 5.42 -15.36 4.56
C SER A 223 4.11 -14.60 4.30
N ILE A 224 3.78 -14.36 3.02
CA ILE A 224 2.49 -13.79 2.60
C ILE A 224 1.32 -14.51 3.29
N LEU A 225 0.49 -13.75 3.98
CA LEU A 225 -0.72 -14.20 4.66
C LEU A 225 -1.94 -13.68 3.92
N THR A 226 -2.66 -14.56 3.22
CA THR A 226 -3.91 -14.24 2.52
C THR A 226 -5.01 -13.91 3.50
N ILE A 227 -5.80 -12.91 3.19
CA ILE A 227 -6.91 -12.44 4.02
C ILE A 227 -8.18 -13.19 3.70
N TYR A 228 -8.91 -13.60 4.74
CA TYR A 228 -10.11 -14.41 4.65
C TYR A 228 -11.35 -13.68 5.17
N CYS A 229 -12.41 -13.74 4.37
CA CYS A 229 -13.76 -13.33 4.73
C CYS A 229 -14.59 -14.59 5.06
N GLY A 230 -14.51 -15.06 6.29
CA GLY A 230 -15.08 -16.35 6.70
C GLY A 230 -14.22 -17.55 6.26
N SER A 231 -14.77 -18.47 5.47
CA SER A 231 -14.07 -19.68 5.05
C SER A 231 -13.27 -19.57 3.74
N SER A 232 -13.44 -18.48 3.02
CA SER A 232 -12.83 -18.23 1.71
C SER A 232 -11.96 -16.95 1.75
N PRO A 233 -10.96 -16.85 0.86
CA PRO A 233 -10.29 -15.57 0.66
C PRO A 233 -11.30 -14.46 0.41
N CYS A 234 -11.01 -13.26 0.91
CA CYS A 234 -11.81 -12.09 0.57
C CYS A 234 -11.72 -11.84 -0.93
N THR A 235 -12.84 -11.49 -1.55
CA THR A 235 -12.87 -11.21 -2.99
C THR A 235 -12.06 -9.95 -3.27
N VAL A 236 -11.17 -10.04 -4.23
CA VAL A 236 -10.46 -8.94 -4.87
C VAL A 236 -10.52 -9.18 -6.37
N ASN A 237 -10.87 -8.18 -7.15
CA ASN A 237 -10.93 -8.30 -8.61
C ASN A 237 -10.02 -7.28 -9.28
N PRO A 238 -9.48 -7.59 -10.45
CA PRO A 238 -8.82 -6.60 -11.28
C PRO A 238 -9.70 -5.37 -11.52
N GLY A 239 -9.14 -4.18 -11.33
CA GLY A 239 -9.84 -2.90 -11.44
C GLY A 239 -10.52 -2.41 -10.16
N ASP A 240 -10.54 -3.20 -9.09
CA ASP A 240 -11.06 -2.75 -7.79
C ASP A 240 -10.20 -1.62 -7.21
N ASP A 241 -10.83 -0.68 -6.52
CA ASP A 241 -10.13 0.35 -5.72
C ASP A 241 -9.67 -0.27 -4.40
N TYR A 242 -8.39 -0.25 -4.15
CA TYR A 242 -7.76 -0.86 -2.97
C TYR A 242 -6.98 0.15 -2.14
N GLU A 243 -6.95 -0.05 -0.83
CA GLU A 243 -6.13 0.72 0.11
C GLU A 243 -5.31 -0.23 0.99
N ALA A 244 -4.07 0.14 1.23
CA ALA A 244 -3.27 -0.41 2.32
C ALA A 244 -2.70 0.70 3.20
N VAL A 245 -2.68 0.43 4.53
CA VAL A 245 -2.02 1.29 5.51
C VAL A 245 -1.15 0.44 6.41
N THR A 246 0.14 0.69 6.35
CA THR A 246 1.13 0.02 7.19
C THR A 246 1.49 0.93 8.36
N PHE A 247 1.31 0.40 9.58
CA PHE A 247 1.70 1.07 10.82
C PHE A 247 2.97 0.44 11.36
N GLY A 248 4.04 1.21 11.44
CA GLY A 248 5.34 0.78 11.92
C GLY A 248 5.64 1.33 13.30
N ALA A 249 6.03 0.47 14.21
CA ALA A 249 6.46 0.81 15.56
C ALA A 249 7.91 0.37 15.77
N PRO A 250 8.90 1.16 15.35
CA PRO A 250 10.31 0.80 15.51
C PRO A 250 10.67 0.40 16.94
N GLY A 251 11.41 -0.72 17.06
CA GLY A 251 11.85 -1.24 18.35
C GLY A 251 10.76 -1.94 19.17
N THR A 252 9.56 -2.15 18.61
CA THR A 252 8.50 -2.95 19.27
C THR A 252 8.42 -4.34 18.66
N SER A 253 7.77 -5.25 19.41
CA SER A 253 7.59 -6.64 19.00
C SER A 253 6.30 -6.89 18.20
N THR A 254 5.56 -5.85 17.85
CA THR A 254 4.31 -5.98 17.09
C THR A 254 4.17 -4.83 16.10
N GLN A 255 3.74 -5.15 14.89
CA GLN A 255 3.43 -4.19 13.83
C GLN A 255 1.99 -4.40 13.37
N SER A 256 1.38 -3.42 12.71
CA SER A 256 -0.01 -3.54 12.24
C SER A 256 -0.14 -3.14 10.77
N VAL A 257 -1.00 -3.85 10.05
CA VAL A 257 -1.32 -3.54 8.66
C VAL A 257 -2.84 -3.54 8.50
N PHE A 258 -3.37 -2.45 7.99
CA PHE A 258 -4.75 -2.32 7.52
C PHE A 258 -4.79 -2.49 6.01
N VAL A 259 -5.79 -3.20 5.52
CA VAL A 259 -6.09 -3.33 4.09
C VAL A 259 -7.59 -3.26 3.86
N GLU A 260 -7.98 -2.70 2.72
CA GLU A 260 -9.37 -2.55 2.33
C GLU A 260 -9.53 -2.69 0.83
N ASP A 261 -10.50 -3.49 0.40
CA ASP A 261 -11.05 -3.40 -0.93
C ASP A 261 -12.31 -2.51 -0.88
N ILE A 262 -12.15 -1.29 -1.36
CA ILE A 262 -13.19 -0.26 -1.32
C ILE A 262 -14.37 -0.64 -2.24
N THR A 263 -14.07 -1.28 -3.36
CA THR A 263 -15.07 -1.72 -4.34
C THR A 263 -15.90 -2.89 -3.82
N GLN A 264 -15.23 -3.91 -3.26
CA GLN A 264 -15.88 -5.10 -2.68
C GLN A 264 -16.40 -4.85 -1.26
N GLN A 265 -16.03 -3.72 -0.65
CA GLN A 265 -16.50 -3.27 0.66
C GLN A 265 -16.15 -4.23 1.80
N TRP A 266 -14.92 -4.69 1.83
CA TRP A 266 -14.35 -5.40 2.97
C TRP A 266 -13.04 -4.74 3.41
N SER A 267 -12.74 -4.85 4.69
CA SER A 267 -11.47 -4.38 5.27
C SER A 267 -11.01 -5.33 6.36
N GLY A 268 -9.76 -5.21 6.76
CA GLY A 268 -9.21 -5.92 7.89
C GLY A 268 -7.93 -5.28 8.38
N THR A 269 -7.72 -5.30 9.71
CA THR A 269 -6.47 -4.88 10.31
C THR A 269 -5.87 -6.03 11.08
N PHE A 270 -4.59 -6.28 10.85
CA PHE A 270 -3.87 -7.39 11.45
C PHE A 270 -2.65 -6.87 12.20
N SER A 271 -2.47 -7.38 13.41
CA SER A 271 -1.28 -7.15 14.23
C SER A 271 -0.40 -8.39 14.13
N LEU A 272 0.83 -8.20 13.66
CA LEU A 272 1.82 -9.25 13.44
C LEU A 272 2.88 -9.15 14.55
N ALA A 273 3.13 -10.25 15.24
CA ALA A 273 4.16 -10.32 16.28
C ALA A 273 5.50 -10.74 15.68
N TRP A 274 6.56 -10.08 16.09
CA TRP A 274 7.92 -10.44 15.69
C TRP A 274 8.26 -11.89 16.03
N GLN A 275 8.80 -12.63 15.08
CA GLN A 275 9.24 -14.01 15.24
C GLN A 275 10.75 -14.16 14.94
N SER A 276 11.26 -13.42 13.97
CA SER A 276 12.64 -13.50 13.50
C SER A 276 13.05 -12.25 12.76
N GLY A 277 14.35 -12.07 12.56
CA GLY A 277 14.91 -10.92 11.82
C GLY A 277 15.45 -9.82 12.71
N PRO A 278 15.96 -8.74 12.14
CA PRO A 278 16.57 -7.63 12.88
C PRO A 278 15.54 -6.76 13.62
N GLY A 279 14.28 -6.81 13.23
CA GLY A 279 13.21 -5.95 13.75
C GLY A 279 13.11 -4.62 13.01
N LEU A 280 11.88 -4.07 13.00
CA LEU A 280 11.56 -2.84 12.28
C LEU A 280 12.32 -1.65 12.85
N VAL A 281 12.85 -0.83 11.95
CA VAL A 281 13.61 0.39 12.27
C VAL A 281 12.96 1.67 11.71
N GLY A 282 12.08 1.57 10.71
CA GLY A 282 11.38 2.70 10.11
C GLY A 282 12.25 3.59 9.22
N SER A 283 13.26 3.00 8.55
CA SER A 283 14.23 3.76 7.75
C SER A 283 13.70 4.21 6.41
N SER A 284 12.69 3.53 5.93
CA SER A 284 12.12 3.76 4.62
C SER A 284 10.62 3.50 4.63
N ALA A 285 9.93 4.12 3.67
CA ALA A 285 8.52 3.94 3.37
C ALA A 285 8.41 3.62 1.88
N GLU A 286 7.86 2.48 1.54
CA GLU A 286 7.89 1.90 0.22
C GLU A 286 6.53 1.85 -0.44
N TYR A 287 6.57 1.94 -1.78
CA TYR A 287 5.43 1.84 -2.71
C TYR A 287 5.92 1.00 -3.89
N ILE A 288 5.60 -0.28 -3.92
CA ILE A 288 6.31 -1.27 -4.72
C ILE A 288 5.37 -2.18 -5.51
N VAL A 289 5.83 -2.54 -6.70
CA VAL A 289 5.44 -3.76 -7.42
C VAL A 289 6.60 -4.74 -7.33
N GLU A 290 6.31 -5.99 -7.01
CA GLU A 290 7.34 -6.99 -6.75
C GLU A 290 7.01 -8.31 -7.43
N ARG A 291 8.07 -8.99 -7.89
CA ARG A 291 8.04 -10.42 -8.18
C ARG A 291 8.60 -11.19 -6.98
N PRO A 292 7.75 -11.92 -6.25
CA PRO A 292 8.20 -12.56 -5.01
C PRO A 292 9.17 -13.71 -5.25
N CYS A 293 10.03 -13.96 -4.28
CA CYS A 293 10.84 -15.18 -4.17
C CYS A 293 9.95 -16.27 -3.54
N CYS A 294 10.18 -17.57 -3.65
CA CYS A 294 11.25 -18.23 -4.37
C CYS A 294 10.70 -19.44 -5.12
N ASN A 295 10.79 -19.43 -6.39
CA ASN A 295 10.49 -20.59 -7.24
C ASN A 295 11.80 -21.37 -7.45
N GLY A 296 12.02 -22.41 -6.63
CA GLY A 296 13.24 -23.21 -6.72
C GLY A 296 14.54 -22.44 -6.43
N GLY A 297 14.47 -21.31 -5.71
CA GLY A 297 15.60 -20.44 -5.38
C GLY A 297 15.71 -19.17 -6.25
N ASN A 298 14.86 -19.05 -7.28
CA ASN A 298 14.77 -17.86 -8.14
C ASN A 298 13.50 -17.08 -7.84
N TYR A 299 13.41 -15.83 -8.31
CA TYR A 299 12.16 -15.08 -8.30
C TYR A 299 11.13 -15.69 -9.23
N PHE A 300 9.85 -15.54 -8.92
CA PHE A 300 8.80 -15.82 -9.90
C PHE A 300 8.95 -14.87 -11.08
N PRO A 301 8.67 -15.33 -12.32
CA PRO A 301 8.55 -14.39 -13.43
C PRO A 301 7.43 -13.37 -13.14
N LEU A 302 7.68 -12.11 -13.46
CA LEU A 302 6.69 -11.05 -13.31
C LEU A 302 5.52 -11.29 -14.27
N GLY A 303 4.29 -11.17 -13.77
CA GLY A 303 3.10 -11.10 -14.60
C GLY A 303 3.10 -9.83 -15.46
N ASN A 304 2.41 -9.87 -16.61
CA ASN A 304 2.30 -8.69 -17.46
C ASN A 304 1.11 -7.82 -17.03
N TYR A 305 1.36 -6.61 -16.62
CA TYR A 305 0.34 -5.61 -16.28
C TYR A 305 0.41 -4.37 -17.17
N ILE A 306 1.15 -4.32 -18.26
CA ILE A 306 1.38 -3.17 -19.14
C ILE A 306 1.63 -1.87 -18.36
N PHE A 307 0.68 -1.48 -17.49
CA PHE A 307 0.79 -0.32 -16.61
C PHE A 307 0.08 -0.58 -15.30
N GLU A 308 0.73 -0.19 -14.21
CA GLU A 308 0.12 -0.12 -12.90
C GLU A 308 0.16 1.31 -12.35
N PHE A 309 -0.93 1.72 -11.77
CA PHE A 309 -1.09 3.07 -11.24
C PHE A 309 -1.36 3.05 -9.74
N LEU A 310 -0.32 3.33 -8.96
CA LEU A 310 -0.50 3.65 -7.55
C LEU A 310 -0.94 5.11 -7.43
N GLY A 311 -2.25 5.28 -7.33
CA GLY A 311 -2.91 6.56 -7.57
C GLY A 311 -2.64 7.61 -6.51
N TYR A 312 -2.47 7.20 -5.25
CA TYR A 312 -2.28 8.15 -4.16
C TYR A 312 -1.47 7.54 -3.02
N ASN A 313 -0.28 8.08 -2.78
CA ASN A 313 0.68 7.54 -1.83
C ASN A 313 1.25 8.62 -0.93
N PHE A 314 1.39 8.32 0.35
CA PHE A 314 2.05 9.18 1.32
C PHE A 314 2.50 8.40 2.55
N ALA A 315 3.40 9.00 3.34
CA ALA A 315 3.86 8.46 4.60
C ALA A 315 3.95 9.54 5.67
N TYR A 316 3.92 9.14 6.92
CA TYR A 316 4.22 10.00 8.06
C TYR A 316 5.43 9.46 8.82
N ASP A 317 6.18 10.39 9.42
CA ASP A 317 7.16 10.05 10.45
C ASP A 317 6.56 10.22 11.86
N GLY A 318 7.27 9.74 12.88
CA GLY A 318 6.84 9.84 14.27
C GLY A 318 6.70 11.27 14.83
N ASN A 319 7.04 12.31 14.05
CA ASN A 319 6.73 13.71 14.35
C ASN A 319 5.44 14.18 13.67
N GLY A 320 4.80 13.31 12.87
CA GLY A 320 3.66 13.69 12.03
C GLY A 320 4.03 14.48 10.78
N THR A 321 5.29 14.44 10.36
CA THR A 321 5.72 15.06 9.09
C THR A 321 5.23 14.22 7.93
N LEU A 322 4.58 14.86 6.97
CA LEU A 322 4.00 14.22 5.80
C LEU A 322 5.02 14.16 4.65
N PHE A 323 5.20 12.98 4.09
CA PHE A 323 6.08 12.68 2.96
C PHE A 323 5.27 12.14 1.78
N PHE A 324 5.75 12.43 0.57
CA PHE A 324 5.17 11.92 -0.67
C PHE A 324 6.26 11.28 -1.54
N PRO A 325 5.92 10.35 -2.45
CA PRO A 325 6.89 9.75 -3.37
C PRO A 325 7.74 10.78 -4.13
N GLY A 326 7.14 11.88 -4.56
CA GLY A 326 7.82 12.97 -5.27
C GLY A 326 8.38 14.07 -4.38
N ASN A 327 8.50 13.86 -3.08
CA ASN A 327 9.00 14.89 -2.17
C ASN A 327 10.54 14.98 -2.23
N THR A 328 11.05 16.01 -2.94
CA THR A 328 12.49 16.23 -3.14
C THR A 328 13.27 16.58 -1.86
N GLY A 329 12.59 16.90 -0.76
CA GLY A 329 13.22 17.19 0.53
C GLY A 329 13.66 15.94 1.28
N SER A 330 13.07 14.78 1.02
CA SER A 330 13.48 13.47 1.52
C SER A 330 14.33 12.77 0.46
N SER A 331 15.15 11.83 0.87
CA SER A 331 15.81 10.95 -0.09
C SER A 331 14.76 10.05 -0.71
N THR A 332 14.44 10.28 -1.97
CA THR A 332 13.57 9.40 -2.74
C THR A 332 14.43 8.47 -3.56
N ALA A 333 14.31 7.17 -3.35
CA ALA A 333 14.92 6.15 -4.17
C ALA A 333 13.93 5.70 -5.25
N ILE A 334 14.39 5.70 -6.49
CA ILE A 334 13.68 5.14 -7.65
C ILE A 334 14.29 3.77 -7.91
N ILE A 335 13.48 2.73 -7.87
CA ILE A 335 13.93 1.34 -7.92
C ILE A 335 13.44 0.72 -9.22
N THR A 336 14.38 0.35 -10.10
CA THR A 336 14.10 -0.37 -11.35
C THR A 336 14.27 -1.87 -11.12
N MET A 337 13.32 -2.68 -11.56
CA MET A 337 13.40 -4.12 -11.49
C MET A 337 14.15 -4.67 -12.70
N LEU A 338 15.17 -5.49 -12.41
CA LEU A 338 15.95 -6.18 -13.44
C LEU A 338 15.53 -7.64 -13.59
N ALA A 339 15.70 -8.16 -14.79
CA ALA A 339 15.62 -9.58 -15.08
C ALA A 339 16.74 -10.37 -14.36
N ASP A 340 16.67 -11.70 -14.42
CA ASP A 340 17.67 -12.58 -13.79
C ASP A 340 19.08 -12.48 -14.41
N ASP A 341 19.20 -11.83 -15.58
CA ASP A 341 20.51 -11.50 -16.18
C ASP A 341 21.20 -10.32 -15.47
N GLY A 342 20.49 -9.62 -14.59
CA GLY A 342 21.00 -8.48 -13.83
C GLY A 342 21.27 -7.23 -14.67
N ALA A 343 20.76 -7.17 -15.90
CA ALA A 343 21.05 -6.10 -16.85
C ALA A 343 19.82 -5.59 -17.62
N THR A 344 18.83 -6.46 -17.87
CA THR A 344 17.61 -6.10 -18.61
C THR A 344 16.58 -5.53 -17.66
N ASP A 345 16.12 -4.30 -17.90
CA ASP A 345 15.01 -3.71 -17.16
C ASP A 345 13.71 -4.46 -17.51
N ILE A 346 12.93 -4.85 -16.51
CA ILE A 346 11.63 -5.50 -16.68
C ILE A 346 10.47 -4.71 -16.08
N SER A 347 10.75 -3.80 -15.17
CA SER A 347 9.77 -2.83 -14.69
C SER A 347 10.50 -1.61 -14.11
N PHE A 348 9.99 -0.42 -14.39
CA PHE A 348 10.52 0.80 -13.78
C PHE A 348 9.39 1.78 -13.40
N PRO A 349 9.56 2.51 -12.30
CA PRO A 349 8.59 3.50 -11.85
C PRO A 349 8.92 4.88 -12.40
N PHE A 350 7.90 5.68 -12.61
CA PHE A 350 8.06 7.12 -12.75
C PHE A 350 6.95 7.88 -12.01
N LEU A 351 7.31 9.06 -11.55
CA LEU A 351 6.36 9.92 -10.85
C LEU A 351 5.40 10.53 -11.86
N TYR A 352 4.12 10.26 -11.68
CA TYR A 352 3.08 10.69 -12.60
C TYR A 352 2.22 11.81 -11.99
N GLY A 353 1.87 12.78 -12.82
CA GLY A 353 0.90 13.81 -12.43
C GLY A 353 0.86 14.97 -13.42
N THR A 354 -0.23 15.73 -13.39
CA THR A 354 -0.44 16.92 -14.21
C THR A 354 -0.65 18.15 -13.34
N GLY A 355 -0.12 19.30 -13.75
CA GLY A 355 -0.27 20.56 -13.05
C GLY A 355 0.65 20.70 -11.82
N GLY A 356 0.28 21.53 -10.86
CA GLY A 356 1.11 21.87 -9.68
C GLY A 356 1.39 20.74 -8.70
N ASN A 357 0.76 19.58 -8.89
CA ASN A 357 0.97 18.36 -8.10
C ASN A 357 1.60 17.23 -8.94
N ALA A 358 2.14 17.56 -10.11
CA ALA A 358 2.77 16.58 -10.98
C ALA A 358 3.86 15.82 -10.24
N GLY A 359 3.80 14.50 -10.25
CA GLY A 359 4.77 13.62 -9.63
C GLY A 359 4.77 13.63 -8.09
N LYS A 360 3.82 14.30 -7.43
CA LYS A 360 3.83 14.36 -5.98
C LYS A 360 3.32 13.09 -5.32
N TYR A 361 2.20 12.56 -5.80
CA TYR A 361 1.48 11.48 -5.11
C TYR A 361 1.48 10.17 -5.87
N SER A 362 1.44 10.23 -7.18
CA SER A 362 1.14 9.08 -8.03
C SER A 362 2.41 8.49 -8.61
N ILE A 363 2.50 7.19 -8.59
CA ILE A 363 3.55 6.40 -9.19
C ILE A 363 2.90 5.61 -10.33
N PHE A 364 3.53 5.65 -11.48
CA PHE A 364 3.15 4.85 -12.61
C PHE A 364 4.27 3.85 -12.85
N MET A 365 3.94 2.57 -12.89
CA MET A 365 4.91 1.53 -13.16
C MET A 365 4.65 0.95 -14.53
N GLU A 366 5.68 0.98 -15.37
CA GLU A 366 5.68 0.40 -16.69
C GLU A 366 6.33 -0.98 -16.64
N ASP A 367 5.66 -1.96 -17.22
CA ASP A 367 6.20 -3.29 -17.40
C ASP A 367 6.93 -3.36 -18.75
N GLU A 368 8.24 -3.47 -18.71
CA GLU A 368 9.09 -3.70 -19.87
C GLU A 368 9.35 -5.19 -20.14
N ASN A 369 8.58 -6.08 -19.54
CA ASN A 369 8.71 -7.52 -19.76
C ASN A 369 8.62 -7.90 -21.26
N CYS A 370 8.09 -7.01 -22.04
CA CYS A 370 8.13 -7.02 -23.49
C CYS A 370 9.54 -6.95 -24.10
N ALA A 371 10.46 -6.21 -23.48
CA ALA A 371 11.84 -6.12 -23.95
C ALA A 371 12.61 -7.44 -23.73
N TYR A 372 12.24 -8.18 -22.72
CA TYR A 372 12.85 -9.49 -22.37
C TYR A 372 12.62 -10.53 -23.47
N VAL A 373 11.57 -10.39 -24.27
CA VAL A 373 11.21 -11.33 -25.37
C VAL A 373 11.43 -10.75 -26.77
N GLY A 374 12.01 -9.59 -26.91
CA GLY A 374 12.45 -9.04 -28.20
C GLY A 374 11.32 -8.55 -29.08
N GLY A 375 10.41 -7.72 -28.58
CA GLY A 375 9.48 -7.10 -29.49
C GLY A 375 8.16 -6.57 -28.98
N CYS A 376 8.13 -5.77 -27.92
CA CYS A 376 7.02 -4.85 -27.74
C CYS A 376 7.43 -3.50 -28.30
N THR A 377 6.72 -3.04 -29.32
CA THR A 377 6.65 -1.61 -29.66
C THR A 377 5.47 -1.02 -28.90
N PRO A 378 5.62 0.16 -28.27
CA PRO A 378 4.52 0.83 -27.58
C PRO A 378 3.34 1.11 -28.50
#